data_38fc7e26980655be379d0b1d36eaf24b
#
_entry.id   38fc7e26980655be379d0b1d36eaf24b
#
_cell.length_a   1.000
_cell.length_b   1.000
_cell.length_c   1.000
_cell.angle_alpha   90.00
_cell.angle_beta   90.00
_cell.angle_gamma   90.00
#
_symmetry.space_group_name_H-M   'P 1'
#
loop_
_entity.id
_entity.type
_entity.pdbx_description
1 polymer ?
#
loop_
_entity_poly.entity_id
_entity_poly.type
_entity_poly.pdbx_seq_one_letter_code
_entity_poly.pdbx_strand_id
1 'polypeptide(L)'
;MLAIARRISESDQFTKTGKYKGWEPELLLGSELKGKTLGIVGLGRIGSRVAEMAVKGMGMKVSYFDVKPSAEFEKEFQATFQDLDSLLKEADFVSIHVPLLPATRHLINADKLKMMKPTAYLINTSRGPIVEEMALVEALKSGTIKGASLDVFENEPQLAPGLADLPNVVLTPHTASATDEARGAMATLAAQAILDTLSSKVPQNLVNKELAEVK
;
A
#
# COMPACT_ATOMS: atom_id res chain seq x y z
N MET A 1 -0.90 -6.87 0.95
CA MET A 1 -0.65 -7.26 2.37
C MET A 1 -0.81 -8.77 2.57
N LEU A 2 -1.97 -9.40 2.38
CA LEU A 2 -2.15 -10.85 2.57
C LEU A 2 -1.17 -11.70 1.76
N ALA A 3 -0.93 -11.36 0.49
CA ALA A 3 -0.03 -12.10 -0.38
C ALA A 3 1.38 -12.25 0.19
N ILE A 4 1.95 -11.16 0.71
CA ILE A 4 3.29 -11.19 1.30
C ILE A 4 3.30 -11.85 2.69
N ALA A 5 2.34 -11.50 3.55
CA ALA A 5 2.26 -12.05 4.91
C ALA A 5 2.10 -13.56 4.93
N ARG A 6 1.34 -14.12 4.00
CA ARG A 6 1.02 -15.55 3.90
C ARG A 6 1.80 -16.28 2.82
N ARG A 7 2.80 -15.61 2.20
CA ARG A 7 3.68 -16.17 1.16
C ARG A 7 2.90 -16.81 0.00
N ILE A 8 1.77 -16.16 -0.42
CA ILE A 8 0.85 -16.74 -1.41
C ILE A 8 1.54 -16.97 -2.75
N SER A 9 2.25 -15.95 -3.28
CA SER A 9 2.93 -16.05 -4.59
C SER A 9 3.99 -17.15 -4.59
N GLU A 10 4.76 -17.26 -3.51
CA GLU A 10 5.78 -18.30 -3.34
C GLU A 10 5.15 -19.69 -3.22
N SER A 11 4.08 -19.82 -2.44
CA SER A 11 3.35 -21.08 -2.26
C SER A 11 2.74 -21.58 -3.57
N ASP A 12 2.18 -20.67 -4.37
CA ASP A 12 1.65 -20.99 -5.70
C ASP A 12 2.76 -21.54 -6.62
N GLN A 13 3.90 -20.82 -6.70
CA GLN A 13 5.04 -21.26 -7.50
C GLN A 13 5.64 -22.59 -7.01
N PHE A 14 5.77 -22.76 -5.69
CA PHE A 14 6.26 -23.99 -5.09
C PHE A 14 5.41 -25.19 -5.50
N THR A 15 4.09 -25.03 -5.47
CA THR A 15 3.17 -26.09 -5.85
C THR A 15 3.21 -26.39 -7.36
N LYS A 16 3.15 -25.35 -8.21
CA LYS A 16 3.17 -25.46 -9.67
C LYS A 16 4.46 -26.07 -10.21
N THR A 17 5.58 -25.85 -9.54
CA THR A 17 6.87 -26.43 -9.93
C THR A 17 7.08 -27.87 -9.42
N GLY A 18 6.05 -28.51 -8.86
CA GLY A 18 6.10 -29.91 -8.40
C GLY A 18 6.96 -30.14 -7.15
N LYS A 19 7.32 -29.09 -6.41
CA LYS A 19 8.09 -29.18 -5.17
C LYS A 19 7.26 -29.69 -3.99
N TYR A 20 5.94 -29.52 -4.04
CA TYR A 20 5.03 -29.98 -3.01
C TYR A 20 4.97 -31.51 -2.97
N LYS A 21 5.38 -32.12 -1.85
CA LYS A 21 5.41 -33.58 -1.65
C LYS A 21 4.39 -34.07 -0.61
N GLY A 22 3.75 -33.18 0.09
CA GLY A 22 2.78 -33.47 1.13
C GLY A 22 2.73 -32.36 2.16
N TRP A 23 1.82 -32.48 3.12
CA TRP A 23 1.71 -31.52 4.22
C TRP A 23 2.89 -31.63 5.18
N GLU A 24 3.47 -30.49 5.52
CA GLU A 24 4.55 -30.36 6.50
C GLU A 24 4.26 -29.17 7.45
N PRO A 25 4.45 -29.32 8.77
CA PRO A 25 4.04 -28.30 9.76
C PRO A 25 4.82 -26.98 9.62
N GLU A 26 6.03 -27.01 9.10
CA GLU A 26 6.91 -25.82 8.96
C GLU A 26 7.01 -25.30 7.52
N LEU A 27 6.26 -25.90 6.59
CA LEU A 27 6.32 -25.51 5.18
C LEU A 27 5.74 -24.11 4.96
N LEU A 28 6.56 -23.21 4.44
CA LEU A 28 6.19 -21.86 4.00
C LEU A 28 5.42 -21.04 5.07
N LEU A 29 5.88 -21.12 6.32
CA LEU A 29 5.27 -20.37 7.42
C LEU A 29 5.21 -18.87 7.13
N GLY A 30 4.02 -18.30 7.26
CA GLY A 30 3.75 -16.88 7.10
C GLY A 30 3.59 -16.14 8.44
N SER A 31 3.05 -14.95 8.37
CA SER A 31 2.73 -14.11 9.54
C SER A 31 1.23 -14.01 9.74
N GLU A 32 0.78 -14.05 11.00
CA GLU A 32 -0.59 -13.76 11.40
C GLU A 32 -0.86 -12.24 11.29
N LEU A 33 -2.06 -11.86 10.89
CA LEU A 33 -2.48 -10.45 10.83
C LEU A 33 -3.31 -10.04 12.05
N LYS A 34 -4.12 -10.94 12.58
CA LYS A 34 -4.97 -10.68 13.75
C LYS A 34 -4.15 -10.20 14.94
N GLY A 35 -4.57 -9.08 15.53
CA GLY A 35 -3.89 -8.47 16.68
C GLY A 35 -2.61 -7.69 16.35
N LYS A 36 -2.13 -7.74 15.10
CA LYS A 36 -0.98 -6.96 14.62
C LYS A 36 -1.37 -5.52 14.35
N THR A 37 -0.37 -4.63 14.35
CA THR A 37 -0.56 -3.20 14.08
C THR A 37 -0.29 -2.90 12.61
N LEU A 38 -1.29 -2.31 11.94
CA LEU A 38 -1.16 -1.71 10.61
C LEU A 38 -0.91 -0.21 10.76
N GLY A 39 0.26 0.26 10.32
CA GLY A 39 0.59 1.66 10.18
C GLY A 39 0.14 2.19 8.81
N ILE A 40 -0.79 3.14 8.79
CA ILE A 40 -1.29 3.80 7.58
C ILE A 40 -0.53 5.11 7.39
N VAL A 41 0.22 5.22 6.30
CA VAL A 41 0.91 6.46 5.90
C VAL A 41 0.05 7.19 4.88
N GLY A 42 -0.76 8.14 5.34
CA GLY A 42 -1.77 8.87 4.57
C GLY A 42 -3.20 8.36 4.78
N LEU A 43 -3.98 9.07 5.59
CA LEU A 43 -5.38 8.72 5.92
C LEU A 43 -6.39 9.37 4.93
N GLY A 44 -6.07 9.35 3.64
CA GLY A 44 -7.01 9.75 2.60
C GLY A 44 -8.11 8.71 2.37
N ARG A 45 -8.92 8.90 1.31
CA ARG A 45 -10.02 7.98 0.96
C ARG A 45 -9.59 6.51 0.86
N ILE A 46 -8.41 6.24 0.30
CA ILE A 46 -7.88 4.87 0.15
C ILE A 46 -7.36 4.35 1.48
N GLY A 47 -6.51 5.12 2.19
CA GLY A 47 -5.95 4.72 3.47
C GLY A 47 -7.01 4.40 4.52
N SER A 48 -8.05 5.24 4.63
CA SER A 48 -9.19 5.00 5.52
C SER A 48 -9.92 3.69 5.19
N ARG A 49 -10.13 3.39 3.90
CA ARG A 49 -10.81 2.16 3.49
C ARG A 49 -9.96 0.91 3.76
N VAL A 50 -8.65 1.00 3.54
CA VAL A 50 -7.72 -0.09 3.89
C VAL A 50 -7.71 -0.35 5.40
N ALA A 51 -7.67 0.72 6.20
CA ALA A 51 -7.72 0.61 7.65
C ALA A 51 -9.04 0.00 8.14
N GLU A 52 -10.19 0.43 7.59
CA GLU A 52 -11.50 -0.16 7.89
C GLU A 52 -11.50 -1.68 7.62
N MET A 53 -11.04 -2.10 6.44
CA MET A 53 -10.97 -3.53 6.09
C MET A 53 -10.02 -4.30 7.00
N ALA A 54 -8.90 -3.70 7.40
CA ALA A 54 -7.95 -4.32 8.32
C ALA A 54 -8.54 -4.51 9.72
N VAL A 55 -9.24 -3.53 10.26
CA VAL A 55 -9.90 -3.63 11.57
C VAL A 55 -11.06 -4.61 11.51
N LYS A 56 -12.03 -4.35 10.62
CA LYS A 56 -13.30 -5.12 10.58
C LYS A 56 -13.13 -6.53 10.00
N GLY A 57 -12.26 -6.69 9.00
CA GLY A 57 -12.09 -7.97 8.30
C GLY A 57 -10.96 -8.84 8.83
N MET A 58 -9.89 -8.25 9.37
CA MET A 58 -8.67 -8.98 9.76
C MET A 58 -8.34 -8.88 11.25
N GLY A 59 -9.12 -8.11 12.03
CA GLY A 59 -8.89 -7.94 13.46
C GLY A 59 -7.54 -7.29 13.81
N MET A 60 -7.06 -6.40 12.95
CA MET A 60 -5.82 -5.65 13.16
C MET A 60 -6.07 -4.41 14.03
N LYS A 61 -5.03 -3.94 14.68
CA LYS A 61 -4.96 -2.59 15.25
C LYS A 61 -4.48 -1.62 14.19
N VAL A 62 -4.88 -0.33 14.28
CA VAL A 62 -4.46 0.69 13.31
C VAL A 62 -3.81 1.86 14.03
N SER A 63 -2.63 2.25 13.58
CA SER A 63 -2.06 3.57 13.80
C SER A 63 -1.92 4.28 12.45
N TYR A 64 -1.89 5.63 12.45
CA TYR A 64 -1.79 6.35 11.20
C TYR A 64 -0.97 7.65 11.35
N PHE A 65 -0.36 8.04 10.25
CA PHE A 65 0.30 9.33 10.04
C PHE A 65 -0.39 10.08 8.90
N ASP A 66 -0.69 11.34 9.14
CA ASP A 66 -1.18 12.28 8.13
C ASP A 66 -0.77 13.70 8.53
N VAL A 67 -1.08 14.71 7.69
CA VAL A 67 -0.81 16.13 7.99
C VAL A 67 -1.64 16.65 9.17
N LYS A 68 -2.75 16.01 9.49
CA LYS A 68 -3.63 16.34 10.62
C LYS A 68 -4.35 15.11 11.17
N PRO A 69 -4.65 15.06 12.47
CA PRO A 69 -5.44 13.99 13.06
C PRO A 69 -6.91 14.02 12.57
N SER A 70 -7.58 12.88 12.67
CA SER A 70 -9.01 12.70 12.40
C SER A 70 -9.70 12.08 13.61
N ALA A 71 -10.30 12.92 14.45
CA ALA A 71 -10.99 12.46 15.66
C ALA A 71 -12.15 11.50 15.37
N GLU A 72 -12.84 11.67 14.24
CA GLU A 72 -13.91 10.76 13.82
C GLU A 72 -13.36 9.36 13.53
N PHE A 73 -12.27 9.28 12.77
CA PHE A 73 -11.62 8.02 12.42
C PHE A 73 -11.04 7.31 13.66
N GLU A 74 -10.40 8.08 14.56
CA GLU A 74 -9.85 7.55 15.82
C GLU A 74 -10.95 6.94 16.69
N LYS A 75 -12.08 7.62 16.80
CA LYS A 75 -13.24 7.14 17.56
C LYS A 75 -13.87 5.87 16.93
N GLU A 76 -14.03 5.84 15.61
CA GLU A 76 -14.69 4.74 14.92
C GLU A 76 -13.85 3.46 14.94
N PHE A 77 -12.53 3.58 14.69
CA PHE A 77 -11.64 2.44 14.51
C PHE A 77 -10.69 2.21 15.70
N GLN A 78 -10.78 3.01 16.76
CA GLN A 78 -9.83 3.01 17.88
C GLN A 78 -8.38 3.17 17.39
N ALA A 79 -8.24 3.96 16.32
CA ALA A 79 -6.95 4.22 15.68
C ALA A 79 -6.16 5.29 16.45
N THR A 80 -4.83 5.25 16.35
CA THR A 80 -3.94 6.20 17.02
C THR A 80 -3.21 7.05 15.99
N PHE A 81 -3.35 8.39 16.08
CA PHE A 81 -2.52 9.32 15.32
C PHE A 81 -1.10 9.35 15.89
N GLN A 82 -0.10 9.27 15.01
CA GLN A 82 1.32 9.29 15.40
C GLN A 82 2.15 10.09 14.40
N ASP A 83 3.34 10.54 14.82
CA ASP A 83 4.38 10.94 13.89
C ASP A 83 4.90 9.72 13.12
N LEU A 84 5.52 9.97 11.96
CA LEU A 84 5.96 8.89 11.08
C LEU A 84 6.97 7.95 11.75
N ASP A 85 7.90 8.49 12.53
CA ASP A 85 8.97 7.69 13.14
C ASP A 85 8.43 6.74 14.21
N SER A 86 7.50 7.20 15.02
CA SER A 86 6.80 6.39 16.00
C SER A 86 5.97 5.29 15.34
N LEU A 87 5.22 5.64 14.27
CA LEU A 87 4.46 4.68 13.49
C LEU A 87 5.35 3.57 12.93
N LEU A 88 6.49 3.92 12.31
CA LEU A 88 7.40 2.95 11.72
C LEU A 88 7.99 1.98 12.75
N LYS A 89 8.32 2.47 13.96
CA LYS A 89 8.85 1.65 15.05
C LYS A 89 7.83 0.65 15.61
N GLU A 90 6.55 1.02 15.60
CA GLU A 90 5.49 0.23 16.24
C GLU A 90 4.72 -0.68 15.29
N ALA A 91 4.66 -0.33 13.99
CA ALA A 91 3.88 -1.09 13.03
C ALA A 91 4.51 -2.46 12.70
N ASP A 92 3.65 -3.47 12.55
CA ASP A 92 4.02 -4.78 11.98
C ASP A 92 3.82 -4.79 10.46
N PHE A 93 2.92 -3.95 9.96
CA PHE A 93 2.69 -3.71 8.54
C PHE A 93 2.60 -2.20 8.32
N VAL A 94 3.30 -1.68 7.32
CA VAL A 94 3.25 -0.27 6.93
C VAL A 94 2.66 -0.19 5.53
N SER A 95 1.55 0.56 5.36
CA SER A 95 0.88 0.73 4.07
C SER A 95 0.83 2.20 3.66
N ILE A 96 1.34 2.49 2.46
CA ILE A 96 1.55 3.84 1.94
C ILE A 96 0.36 4.26 1.07
N HIS A 97 -0.24 5.43 1.40
CA HIS A 97 -1.39 6.01 0.70
C HIS A 97 -1.29 7.52 0.49
N VAL A 98 -0.11 8.12 0.74
CA VAL A 98 0.13 9.54 0.42
C VAL A 98 0.31 9.73 -1.09
N PRO A 99 -0.05 10.91 -1.66
CA PRO A 99 0.29 11.26 -3.04
C PRO A 99 1.79 11.51 -3.18
N LEU A 100 2.32 11.41 -4.40
CA LEU A 100 3.69 11.83 -4.70
C LEU A 100 3.73 13.36 -4.81
N LEU A 101 4.42 13.98 -3.88
CA LEU A 101 4.69 15.40 -3.79
C LEU A 101 6.20 15.59 -3.52
N PRO A 102 6.76 16.80 -3.66
CA PRO A 102 8.15 17.05 -3.26
C PRO A 102 8.44 16.62 -1.81
N ALA A 103 7.50 16.83 -0.89
CA ALA A 103 7.63 16.47 0.53
C ALA A 103 7.47 14.96 0.82
N THR A 104 6.91 14.18 -0.10
CA THR A 104 6.70 12.73 0.07
C THR A 104 7.63 11.87 -0.81
N ARG A 105 8.45 12.52 -1.66
CA ARG A 105 9.49 11.81 -2.40
C ARG A 105 10.52 11.25 -1.43
N HIS A 106 10.83 9.96 -1.56
CA HIS A 106 11.73 9.22 -0.65
C HIS A 106 11.36 9.40 0.84
N LEU A 107 10.05 9.55 1.12
CA LEU A 107 9.53 9.61 2.49
C LEU A 107 9.97 8.38 3.29
N ILE A 108 10.02 7.21 2.62
CA ILE A 108 10.56 5.97 3.16
C ILE A 108 11.93 5.74 2.52
N ASN A 109 12.96 6.27 3.14
CA ASN A 109 14.37 6.14 2.77
C ASN A 109 15.09 5.10 3.65
N ALA A 110 16.41 4.96 3.48
CA ALA A 110 17.23 4.02 4.24
C ALA A 110 17.10 4.19 5.76
N ASP A 111 17.04 5.43 6.27
CA ASP A 111 16.95 5.66 7.71
C ASP A 111 15.56 5.32 8.25
N LYS A 112 14.50 5.58 7.48
CA LYS A 112 13.14 5.19 7.84
C LYS A 112 12.95 3.68 7.83
N LEU A 113 13.54 2.97 6.85
CA LEU A 113 13.53 1.50 6.82
C LEU A 113 14.22 0.88 8.04
N LYS A 114 15.33 1.46 8.51
CA LYS A 114 16.01 1.01 9.74
C LYS A 114 15.18 1.19 11.02
N MET A 115 14.19 2.09 11.01
CA MET A 115 13.29 2.29 12.15
C MET A 115 12.21 1.21 12.24
N MET A 116 11.92 0.53 11.14
CA MET A 116 10.91 -0.53 11.11
C MET A 116 11.37 -1.77 11.89
N LYS A 117 10.41 -2.55 12.37
CA LYS A 117 10.74 -3.84 13.01
C LYS A 117 11.36 -4.80 11.99
N PRO A 118 12.31 -5.65 12.38
CA PRO A 118 12.84 -6.71 11.52
C PRO A 118 11.77 -7.73 11.08
N THR A 119 10.63 -7.75 11.77
CA THR A 119 9.48 -8.58 11.43
C THR A 119 8.42 -7.87 10.60
N ALA A 120 8.62 -6.58 10.30
CA ALA A 120 7.63 -5.75 9.60
C ALA A 120 7.63 -5.95 8.09
N TYR A 121 6.50 -5.60 7.49
CA TYR A 121 6.30 -5.59 6.05
C TYR A 121 5.96 -4.18 5.56
N LEU A 122 6.52 -3.80 4.40
CA LEU A 122 6.18 -2.56 3.70
C LEU A 122 5.25 -2.84 2.52
N ILE A 123 4.17 -2.06 2.39
CA ILE A 123 3.21 -2.17 1.28
C ILE A 123 3.12 -0.81 0.58
N ASN A 124 3.37 -0.79 -0.74
CA ASN A 124 3.21 0.42 -1.55
C ASN A 124 2.30 0.15 -2.75
N THR A 125 1.11 0.73 -2.71
CA THR A 125 0.13 0.76 -3.81
C THR A 125 -0.21 2.21 -4.21
N SER A 126 0.65 3.15 -3.82
CA SER A 126 0.46 4.58 -4.10
C SER A 126 1.31 5.04 -5.30
N ARG A 127 2.57 5.42 -5.06
CA ARG A 127 3.55 5.80 -6.10
C ARG A 127 4.93 5.30 -5.73
N GLY A 128 5.67 4.78 -6.70
CA GLY A 128 7.02 4.21 -6.49
C GLY A 128 8.01 5.15 -5.82
N PRO A 129 8.19 6.41 -6.33
CA PRO A 129 9.18 7.32 -5.78
C PRO A 129 8.94 7.81 -4.34
N ILE A 130 7.89 7.37 -3.66
CA ILE A 130 7.68 7.61 -2.22
C ILE A 130 8.65 6.76 -1.40
N VAL A 131 9.05 5.62 -1.94
CA VAL A 131 10.07 4.74 -1.37
C VAL A 131 11.37 4.90 -2.16
N GLU A 132 12.49 5.03 -1.47
CA GLU A 132 13.80 4.92 -2.06
C GLU A 132 14.07 3.44 -2.39
N GLU A 133 13.84 3.05 -3.65
CA GLU A 133 13.73 1.64 -4.03
C GLU A 133 15.04 0.87 -3.84
N MET A 134 16.19 1.51 -4.12
CA MET A 134 17.51 0.91 -3.86
C MET A 134 17.76 0.68 -2.37
N ALA A 135 17.36 1.61 -1.51
CA ALA A 135 17.45 1.43 -0.07
C ALA A 135 16.54 0.29 0.43
N LEU A 136 15.35 0.14 -0.19
CA LEU A 136 14.45 -0.97 0.10
C LEU A 136 15.08 -2.32 -0.31
N VAL A 137 15.72 -2.41 -1.48
CA VAL A 137 16.43 -3.62 -1.92
C VAL A 137 17.48 -4.03 -0.89
N GLU A 138 18.30 -3.09 -0.41
CA GLU A 138 19.33 -3.39 0.60
C GLU A 138 18.71 -3.77 1.95
N ALA A 139 17.61 -3.11 2.37
CA ALA A 139 16.92 -3.45 3.61
C ALA A 139 16.30 -4.86 3.58
N LEU A 140 15.81 -5.29 2.41
CA LEU A 140 15.26 -6.63 2.21
C LEU A 140 16.34 -7.72 2.17
N LYS A 141 17.47 -7.44 1.50
CA LYS A 141 18.63 -8.34 1.43
C LYS A 141 19.27 -8.57 2.81
N SER A 142 19.40 -7.50 3.59
CA SER A 142 20.00 -7.55 4.92
C SER A 142 19.06 -8.06 6.01
N GLY A 143 17.75 -8.23 5.71
CA GLY A 143 16.75 -8.59 6.71
C GLY A 143 16.41 -7.46 7.68
N THR A 144 16.71 -6.20 7.33
CA THR A 144 16.29 -5.02 8.12
C THR A 144 14.78 -4.97 8.28
N ILE A 145 14.03 -5.38 7.24
CA ILE A 145 12.60 -5.66 7.30
C ILE A 145 12.30 -7.05 6.74
N LYS A 146 11.18 -7.64 7.11
CA LYS A 146 10.84 -9.01 6.74
C LYS A 146 10.48 -9.18 5.26
N GLY A 147 9.79 -8.19 4.67
CA GLY A 147 9.37 -8.28 3.28
C GLY A 147 8.66 -7.03 2.79
N ALA A 148 8.40 -6.97 1.49
CA ALA A 148 7.63 -5.88 0.88
C ALA A 148 6.65 -6.37 -0.18
N SER A 149 5.58 -5.59 -0.39
CA SER A 149 4.63 -5.78 -1.50
C SER A 149 4.47 -4.46 -2.26
N LEU A 150 4.88 -4.47 -3.52
CA LEU A 150 4.90 -3.29 -4.36
C LEU A 150 4.01 -3.48 -5.59
N ASP A 151 3.12 -2.54 -5.83
CA ASP A 151 2.32 -2.45 -7.07
C ASP A 151 2.81 -1.32 -7.99
N VAL A 152 3.76 -0.53 -7.48
CA VAL A 152 4.33 0.65 -8.13
C VAL A 152 5.84 0.71 -7.88
N PHE A 153 6.60 1.26 -8.86
CA PHE A 153 8.05 1.27 -8.84
C PHE A 153 8.60 2.68 -9.04
N GLU A 154 9.81 2.92 -8.59
CA GLU A 154 10.40 4.27 -8.66
C GLU A 154 10.60 4.75 -10.09
N ASN A 155 10.98 3.86 -11.00
CA ASN A 155 11.25 4.16 -12.40
C ASN A 155 10.42 3.27 -13.35
N GLU A 156 9.09 3.19 -13.11
CA GLU A 156 8.19 2.36 -13.94
C GLU A 156 8.45 2.53 -15.45
N PRO A 157 8.49 1.44 -16.23
CA PRO A 157 8.25 0.05 -15.85
C PRO A 157 9.48 -0.70 -15.32
N GLN A 158 10.65 -0.05 -15.20
CA GLN A 158 11.87 -0.68 -14.72
C GLN A 158 11.81 -0.89 -13.21
N LEU A 159 12.31 -2.05 -12.78
CA LEU A 159 12.54 -2.38 -11.38
C LEU A 159 13.96 -1.99 -10.96
N ALA A 160 14.17 -1.66 -9.70
CA ALA A 160 15.51 -1.48 -9.18
C ALA A 160 16.34 -2.79 -9.31
N PRO A 161 17.63 -2.68 -9.59
CA PRO A 161 18.52 -3.85 -9.72
C PRO A 161 18.45 -4.76 -8.50
N GLY A 162 18.17 -6.05 -8.76
CA GLY A 162 18.08 -7.07 -7.74
C GLY A 162 16.74 -7.17 -7.00
N LEU A 163 15.79 -6.29 -7.23
CA LEU A 163 14.47 -6.35 -6.58
C LEU A 163 13.69 -7.61 -6.98
N ALA A 164 13.71 -7.96 -8.27
CA ALA A 164 12.99 -9.13 -8.80
C ALA A 164 13.55 -10.47 -8.29
N ASP A 165 14.80 -10.49 -7.84
CA ASP A 165 15.48 -11.73 -7.38
C ASP A 165 15.20 -12.03 -5.90
N LEU A 166 14.56 -11.11 -5.18
CA LEU A 166 14.32 -11.25 -3.75
C LEU A 166 13.15 -12.20 -3.47
N PRO A 167 13.33 -13.20 -2.59
CA PRO A 167 12.25 -14.14 -2.27
C PRO A 167 11.18 -13.54 -1.34
N ASN A 168 11.51 -12.44 -0.66
CA ASN A 168 10.65 -11.78 0.32
C ASN A 168 9.94 -10.54 -0.24
N VAL A 169 9.60 -10.56 -1.54
CA VAL A 169 8.81 -9.52 -2.19
C VAL A 169 7.61 -10.10 -2.94
N VAL A 170 6.56 -9.29 -3.05
CA VAL A 170 5.44 -9.50 -3.96
C VAL A 170 5.35 -8.28 -4.86
N LEU A 171 5.46 -8.49 -6.18
CA LEU A 171 5.46 -7.43 -7.18
C LEU A 171 4.26 -7.60 -8.11
N THR A 172 3.52 -6.50 -8.34
CA THR A 172 2.39 -6.48 -9.27
C THR A 172 2.49 -5.27 -10.20
N PRO A 173 2.03 -5.37 -11.47
CA PRO A 173 2.32 -4.36 -12.50
C PRO A 173 1.26 -3.23 -12.51
N HIS A 174 1.19 -2.45 -11.43
CA HIS A 174 0.28 -1.31 -11.24
C HIS A 174 -1.20 -1.69 -11.43
N THR A 175 -1.59 -2.75 -10.76
CA THR A 175 -2.92 -3.37 -10.88
C THR A 175 -3.76 -3.32 -9.61
N ALA A 176 -3.36 -2.56 -8.59
CA ALA A 176 -4.09 -2.47 -7.32
C ALA A 176 -5.56 -2.05 -7.47
N SER A 177 -5.89 -1.29 -8.54
CA SER A 177 -7.26 -0.88 -8.88
C SER A 177 -7.87 -1.67 -10.06
N ALA A 178 -7.21 -2.72 -10.55
CA ALA A 178 -7.62 -3.42 -11.77
C ALA A 178 -8.69 -4.48 -11.47
N THR A 179 -9.92 -4.04 -11.23
CA THR A 179 -11.10 -4.89 -11.29
C THR A 179 -12.00 -4.43 -12.43
N ASP A 180 -12.83 -5.32 -12.96
CA ASP A 180 -13.77 -5.00 -14.03
C ASP A 180 -14.70 -3.85 -13.63
N GLU A 181 -15.20 -3.88 -12.38
CA GLU A 181 -16.08 -2.86 -11.83
C GLU A 181 -15.37 -1.50 -11.69
N ALA A 182 -14.17 -1.48 -11.12
CA ALA A 182 -13.43 -0.24 -10.91
C ALA A 182 -13.03 0.40 -12.24
N ARG A 183 -12.50 -0.38 -13.18
CA ARG A 183 -12.09 0.11 -14.50
C ARG A 183 -13.29 0.53 -15.34
N GLY A 184 -14.40 -0.23 -15.31
CA GLY A 184 -15.66 0.12 -15.95
C GLY A 184 -16.23 1.42 -15.41
N ALA A 185 -16.27 1.59 -14.09
CA ALA A 185 -16.74 2.82 -13.44
C ALA A 185 -15.85 4.03 -13.82
N MET A 186 -14.52 3.88 -13.84
CA MET A 186 -13.59 4.93 -14.27
C MET A 186 -13.87 5.37 -15.71
N ALA A 187 -14.04 4.41 -16.64
CA ALA A 187 -14.32 4.71 -18.03
C ALA A 187 -15.67 5.42 -18.21
N THR A 188 -16.71 4.94 -17.51
CA THR A 188 -18.05 5.54 -17.54
C THR A 188 -18.04 6.98 -17.00
N LEU A 189 -17.37 7.22 -15.86
CA LEU A 189 -17.25 8.57 -15.28
C LEU A 189 -16.48 9.53 -16.22
N ALA A 190 -15.45 9.06 -16.89
CA ALA A 190 -14.70 9.88 -17.84
C ALA A 190 -15.55 10.22 -19.06
N ALA A 191 -16.25 9.25 -19.64
CA ALA A 191 -17.16 9.47 -20.77
C ALA A 191 -18.30 10.42 -20.41
N GLN A 192 -18.92 10.24 -19.24
CA GLN A 192 -20.00 11.11 -18.78
C GLN A 192 -19.53 12.56 -18.57
N ALA A 193 -18.30 12.74 -18.02
CA ALA A 193 -17.73 14.08 -17.84
C ALA A 193 -17.53 14.81 -19.17
N ILE A 194 -17.11 14.09 -20.23
CA ILE A 194 -16.99 14.63 -21.58
C ILE A 194 -18.37 15.05 -22.12
N LEU A 195 -19.36 14.18 -22.01
CA LEU A 195 -20.73 14.46 -22.48
C LEU A 195 -21.37 15.64 -21.74
N ASP A 196 -21.18 15.74 -20.44
CA ASP A 196 -21.66 16.85 -19.62
C ASP A 196 -21.02 18.17 -20.10
N THR A 197 -19.70 18.18 -20.28
CA THR A 197 -18.97 19.37 -20.76
C THR A 197 -19.43 19.80 -22.16
N LEU A 198 -19.57 18.88 -23.09
CA LEU A 198 -20.07 19.16 -24.44
C LEU A 198 -21.52 19.68 -24.45
N SER A 199 -22.31 19.30 -23.43
CA SER A 199 -23.67 19.75 -23.23
C SER A 199 -23.79 21.02 -22.36
N SER A 200 -22.68 21.71 -22.10
CA SER A 200 -22.60 22.89 -21.22
C SER A 200 -23.07 22.62 -19.78
N LYS A 201 -22.97 21.39 -19.33
CA LYS A 201 -23.22 20.99 -17.93
C LYS A 201 -21.88 20.89 -17.18
N VAL A 202 -21.92 21.15 -15.88
CA VAL A 202 -20.76 20.96 -14.99
C VAL A 202 -20.67 19.49 -14.61
N PRO A 203 -19.55 18.78 -14.94
CA PRO A 203 -19.37 17.40 -14.54
C PRO A 203 -19.35 17.23 -13.02
N GLN A 204 -20.01 16.18 -12.50
CA GLN A 204 -20.05 15.90 -11.05
C GLN A 204 -18.68 15.68 -10.43
N ASN A 205 -17.74 15.15 -11.22
CA ASN A 205 -16.37 14.82 -10.82
C ASN A 205 -15.36 15.91 -11.18
N LEU A 206 -15.80 17.15 -11.45
CA LEU A 206 -14.91 18.27 -11.71
C LEU A 206 -13.97 18.50 -10.53
N VAL A 207 -12.66 18.44 -10.79
CA VAL A 207 -11.62 18.61 -9.76
C VAL A 207 -11.49 20.09 -9.38
N ASN A 208 -11.43 20.97 -10.37
CA ASN A 208 -11.27 22.42 -10.22
C ASN A 208 -12.65 23.08 -10.11
N LYS A 209 -13.31 22.94 -8.96
CA LYS A 209 -14.69 23.40 -8.75
C LYS A 209 -14.85 24.91 -8.96
N GLU A 210 -13.82 25.68 -8.72
CA GLU A 210 -13.75 27.13 -8.97
C GLU A 210 -14.01 27.49 -10.45
N LEU A 211 -13.71 26.58 -11.38
CA LEU A 211 -13.98 26.78 -12.82
C LEU A 211 -15.48 26.66 -13.18
N ALA A 212 -16.27 26.03 -12.31
CA ALA A 212 -17.71 25.90 -12.53
C ALA A 212 -18.47 27.23 -12.29
N GLU A 213 -17.86 28.18 -11.58
CA GLU A 213 -18.45 29.48 -11.24
C GLU A 213 -18.14 30.58 -12.27
N VAL A 214 -17.22 30.28 -13.22
CA VAL A 214 -16.86 31.21 -14.31
C VAL A 214 -17.87 31.00 -15.45
N LYS A 215 -18.94 31.80 -15.45
CA LYS A 215 -19.87 31.98 -16.58
C LYS A 215 -19.51 33.22 -17.36
#